data_83bcf0997fd72b2ac9e029e90b7fd21a
#
_entry.id   83bcf0997fd72b2ac9e029e90b7fd21a
#
_cell.length_a   1.000
_cell.length_b   1.000
_cell.length_c   1.000
_cell.angle_alpha   90.00
_cell.angle_beta   90.00
_cell.angle_gamma   90.00
#
_symmetry.space_group_name_H-M   'P 1'
#
loop_
_entity.id
_entity.type
_entity.pdbx_description
1 polymer ?
#
loop_
_entity_poly.entity_id
_entity_poly.type
_entity_poly.pdbx_seq_one_letter_code
_entity_poly.pdbx_strand_id
1 'polypeptide(L)'
;AGYGFTESFTESDVEDEQALLDVLVTAPMRLSHAALPGMIAKGRGRILNVSSVAGWEPFGTYSAAKAWVTVFSEGLAAQTPAGIHVTALCPGFTRTEFHERAAMDVPGPEWMWLNAGEVARQGVRDCERGTVLSIPSIRYRTVSMVAQHAPRRLLRSVSKRRSEDG
;
A
#
# COMPACT_ATOMS: atom_id res chain seq x y z
N ALA A 1 9.30 -6.95 -2.68
CA ALA A 1 9.90 -5.76 -3.24
C ALA A 1 9.18 -4.52 -2.75
N GLY A 2 9.90 -3.50 -2.41
CA GLY A 2 9.39 -2.22 -1.92
C GLY A 2 10.35 -1.62 -0.92
N TYR A 3 10.49 -0.32 -0.97
CA TYR A 3 11.31 0.51 -0.08
C TYR A 3 10.66 1.88 0.03
N GLY A 4 11.16 2.73 0.88
CA GLY A 4 10.80 4.12 1.04
C GLY A 4 12.05 4.93 1.35
N PHE A 5 11.95 6.25 1.27
CA PHE A 5 13.02 7.16 1.66
C PHE A 5 12.68 7.84 2.98
N THR A 6 13.72 8.17 3.74
CA THR A 6 13.63 9.04 4.92
C THR A 6 13.85 10.50 4.55
N GLU A 7 14.55 10.75 3.44
CA GLU A 7 14.80 12.07 2.92
C GLU A 7 13.53 12.76 2.42
N SER A 8 13.50 14.08 2.56
CA SER A 8 12.41 14.88 2.01
C SER A 8 12.51 14.93 0.49
N PHE A 9 11.37 15.11 -0.20
CA PHE A 9 11.33 15.24 -1.66
C PHE A 9 12.21 16.39 -2.19
N THR A 10 12.48 17.38 -1.37
CA THR A 10 13.36 18.52 -1.72
C THR A 10 14.84 18.21 -1.65
N GLU A 11 15.21 17.07 -1.06
CA GLU A 11 16.59 16.63 -0.82
C GLU A 11 16.93 15.34 -1.58
N SER A 12 15.90 14.58 -2.00
CA SER A 12 16.08 13.34 -2.76
C SER A 12 16.43 13.63 -4.23
N ASP A 13 17.17 12.70 -4.84
CA ASP A 13 17.40 12.72 -6.27
C ASP A 13 16.16 12.26 -7.04
N VAL A 14 15.87 12.89 -8.18
CA VAL A 14 14.72 12.54 -9.02
C VAL A 14 14.81 11.13 -9.58
N GLU A 15 16.02 10.63 -9.83
CA GLU A 15 16.29 9.27 -10.28
C GLU A 15 15.86 8.23 -9.22
N ASP A 16 16.08 8.52 -7.94
CA ASP A 16 15.66 7.66 -6.84
C ASP A 16 14.13 7.67 -6.68
N GLU A 17 13.50 8.84 -6.80
CA GLU A 17 12.05 8.98 -6.80
C GLU A 17 11.41 8.21 -7.99
N GLN A 18 12.03 8.28 -9.17
CA GLN A 18 11.59 7.51 -10.34
C GLN A 18 11.74 6.01 -10.12
N ALA A 19 12.89 5.57 -9.57
CA ALA A 19 13.11 4.16 -9.26
C ALA A 19 12.09 3.62 -8.24
N LEU A 20 11.71 4.43 -7.25
CA LEU A 20 10.64 4.13 -6.31
C LEU A 20 9.30 3.92 -7.03
N LEU A 21 8.93 4.83 -7.94
CA LEU A 21 7.71 4.71 -8.73
C LEU A 21 7.75 3.50 -9.67
N ASP A 22 8.89 3.17 -10.23
CA ASP A 22 9.04 2.01 -11.10
C ASP A 22 8.75 0.71 -10.35
N VAL A 23 9.21 0.60 -9.11
CA VAL A 23 8.96 -0.57 -8.27
C VAL A 23 7.54 -0.59 -7.72
N LEU A 24 7.03 0.54 -7.23
CA LEU A 24 5.76 0.58 -6.49
C LEU A 24 4.54 0.79 -7.38
N VAL A 25 4.68 1.35 -8.58
CA VAL A 25 3.59 1.71 -9.49
C VAL A 25 3.71 0.98 -10.82
N THR A 26 4.82 1.20 -11.53
CA THR A 26 5.02 0.68 -12.89
C THR A 26 5.03 -0.84 -12.91
N ALA A 27 5.76 -1.48 -12.00
CA ALA A 27 5.85 -2.94 -11.94
C ALA A 27 4.51 -3.61 -11.63
N PRO A 28 3.75 -3.25 -10.57
CA PRO A 28 2.41 -3.81 -10.31
C PRO A 28 1.44 -3.63 -11.48
N MET A 29 1.44 -2.46 -12.12
CA MET A 29 0.61 -2.20 -13.29
C MET A 29 0.95 -3.16 -14.44
N ARG A 30 2.22 -3.25 -14.81
CA ARG A 30 2.67 -4.08 -15.94
C ARG A 30 2.44 -5.57 -15.68
N LEU A 31 2.72 -6.04 -14.47
CA LEU A 31 2.51 -7.43 -14.07
C LEU A 31 1.01 -7.79 -14.07
N SER A 32 0.17 -6.91 -13.54
CA SER A 32 -1.28 -7.11 -13.56
C SER A 32 -1.80 -7.17 -15.00
N HIS A 33 -1.38 -6.25 -15.85
CA HIS A 33 -1.77 -6.21 -17.27
C HIS A 33 -1.32 -7.48 -18.01
N ALA A 34 -0.11 -7.96 -17.77
CA ALA A 34 0.41 -9.17 -18.40
C ALA A 34 -0.29 -10.46 -17.93
N ALA A 35 -0.73 -10.51 -16.65
CA ALA A 35 -1.37 -11.70 -16.09
C ALA A 35 -2.85 -11.84 -16.48
N LEU A 36 -3.56 -10.72 -16.64
CA LEU A 36 -5.01 -10.69 -16.85
C LEU A 36 -5.51 -11.49 -18.05
N PRO A 37 -4.92 -11.40 -19.26
CA PRO A 37 -5.44 -12.15 -20.41
C PRO A 37 -5.49 -13.67 -20.18
N GLY A 38 -4.46 -14.22 -19.53
CA GLY A 38 -4.42 -15.63 -19.17
C GLY A 38 -5.42 -16.02 -18.08
N MET A 39 -5.69 -15.12 -17.13
CA MET A 39 -6.71 -15.32 -16.10
C MET A 39 -8.11 -15.26 -16.69
N ILE A 40 -8.38 -14.29 -17.56
CA ILE A 40 -9.66 -14.14 -18.26
C ILE A 40 -9.96 -15.37 -19.11
N ALA A 41 -8.99 -15.84 -19.89
CA ALA A 41 -9.14 -17.04 -20.73
C ALA A 41 -9.45 -18.32 -19.90
N LYS A 42 -8.95 -18.38 -18.65
CA LYS A 42 -9.21 -19.50 -17.72
C LYS A 42 -10.49 -19.31 -16.89
N GLY A 43 -11.14 -18.15 -16.95
CA GLY A 43 -12.29 -17.79 -16.12
C GLY A 43 -12.00 -17.72 -14.61
N ARG A 44 -10.72 -17.67 -14.22
CA ARG A 44 -10.30 -17.60 -12.80
C ARG A 44 -8.92 -16.98 -12.66
N GLY A 45 -8.75 -16.17 -11.63
CA GLY A 45 -7.47 -15.53 -11.32
C GLY A 45 -7.48 -14.76 -10.01
N ARG A 46 -6.30 -14.49 -9.48
CA ARG A 46 -6.14 -13.69 -8.27
C ARG A 46 -4.94 -12.75 -8.42
N ILE A 47 -5.16 -11.48 -8.14
CA ILE A 47 -4.13 -10.45 -8.08
C ILE A 47 -4.17 -9.84 -6.69
N LEU A 48 -3.07 -9.93 -5.97
CA LEU A 48 -2.89 -9.32 -4.66
C LEU A 48 -1.80 -8.25 -4.76
N ASN A 49 -2.23 -7.00 -4.82
CA ASN A 49 -1.33 -5.85 -4.83
C ASN A 49 -1.06 -5.36 -3.41
N VAL A 50 0.21 -5.21 -3.05
CA VAL A 50 0.60 -4.74 -1.71
C VAL A 50 0.69 -3.23 -1.69
N SER A 51 -0.35 -2.60 -1.14
CA SER A 51 -0.41 -1.18 -0.84
C SER A 51 0.07 -0.88 0.59
N SER A 52 -0.50 0.10 1.26
CA SER A 52 -0.24 0.47 2.66
C SER A 52 -1.35 1.39 3.19
N VAL A 53 -1.56 1.41 4.50
CA VAL A 53 -2.38 2.46 5.15
C VAL A 53 -1.79 3.86 4.95
N ALA A 54 -0.48 3.98 4.70
CA ALA A 54 0.19 5.24 4.38
C ALA A 54 -0.36 5.91 3.11
N GLY A 55 -1.04 5.18 2.22
CA GLY A 55 -1.67 5.73 1.03
C GLY A 55 -2.81 6.73 1.33
N TRP A 56 -3.30 6.81 2.56
CA TRP A 56 -4.30 7.81 2.97
C TRP A 56 -3.68 9.07 3.58
N GLU A 57 -2.38 9.04 3.86
CA GLU A 57 -1.64 10.17 4.43
C GLU A 57 -0.88 10.92 3.33
N PRO A 58 -0.87 12.26 3.30
CA PRO A 58 -0.10 13.04 2.32
C PRO A 58 1.38 13.13 2.74
N PHE A 59 2.12 12.05 2.56
CA PHE A 59 3.50 11.91 3.00
C PHE A 59 4.41 11.44 1.84
N GLY A 60 4.81 12.38 0.98
CA GLY A 60 5.77 12.17 -0.10
C GLY A 60 5.34 11.16 -1.18
N THR A 61 6.30 10.79 -2.02
CA THR A 61 6.11 9.92 -3.18
C THR A 61 5.67 8.52 -2.81
N TYR A 62 6.21 7.98 -1.71
CA TYR A 62 5.80 6.65 -1.22
C TYR A 62 4.30 6.56 -0.95
N SER A 63 3.75 7.52 -0.20
CA SER A 63 2.32 7.55 0.11
C SER A 63 1.47 7.74 -1.14
N ALA A 64 1.91 8.59 -2.06
CA ALA A 64 1.26 8.79 -3.34
C ALA A 64 1.24 7.49 -4.17
N ALA A 65 2.36 6.77 -4.23
CA ALA A 65 2.45 5.47 -4.91
C ALA A 65 1.52 4.43 -4.28
N LYS A 66 1.45 4.37 -2.94
CA LYS A 66 0.56 3.43 -2.23
C LYS A 66 -0.92 3.79 -2.41
N ALA A 67 -1.27 5.09 -2.45
CA ALA A 67 -2.60 5.54 -2.82
C ALA A 67 -2.97 5.09 -4.24
N TRP A 68 -2.04 5.27 -5.18
CA TRP A 68 -2.22 4.82 -6.55
C TRP A 68 -2.50 3.31 -6.63
N VAL A 69 -1.71 2.48 -5.94
CA VAL A 69 -1.91 1.02 -5.91
C VAL A 69 -3.28 0.64 -5.38
N THR A 70 -3.77 1.34 -4.34
CA THR A 70 -5.10 1.10 -3.79
C THR A 70 -6.17 1.40 -4.82
N VAL A 71 -6.20 2.62 -5.37
CA VAL A 71 -7.20 3.06 -6.35
C VAL A 71 -7.13 2.24 -7.64
N PHE A 72 -5.91 1.91 -8.10
CA PHE A 72 -5.70 1.03 -9.25
C PHE A 72 -6.33 -0.35 -9.05
N SER A 73 -6.09 -0.96 -7.88
CA SER A 73 -6.63 -2.29 -7.57
C SER A 73 -8.17 -2.29 -7.46
N GLU A 74 -8.75 -1.25 -6.87
CA GLU A 74 -10.21 -1.08 -6.80
C GLU A 74 -10.81 -0.91 -8.21
N GLY A 75 -10.21 -0.04 -9.03
CA GLY A 75 -10.62 0.15 -10.42
C GLY A 75 -10.48 -1.10 -11.26
N LEU A 76 -9.39 -1.86 -11.07
CA LEU A 76 -9.15 -3.10 -11.78
C LEU A 76 -10.16 -4.20 -11.35
N ALA A 77 -10.48 -4.29 -10.07
CA ALA A 77 -11.50 -5.21 -9.55
C ALA A 77 -12.89 -4.94 -10.17
N ALA A 78 -13.24 -3.67 -10.36
CA ALA A 78 -14.50 -3.28 -10.99
C ALA A 78 -14.57 -3.60 -12.49
N GLN A 79 -13.42 -3.75 -13.16
CA GLN A 79 -13.34 -4.00 -14.61
C GLN A 79 -13.12 -5.47 -14.95
N THR A 80 -12.77 -6.31 -13.97
CA THR A 80 -12.51 -7.74 -14.22
C THR A 80 -13.79 -8.57 -14.19
N PRO A 81 -13.91 -9.61 -15.06
CA PRO A 81 -15.04 -10.52 -15.04
C PRO A 81 -15.17 -11.30 -13.72
N ALA A 82 -16.36 -11.84 -13.46
CA ALA A 82 -16.59 -12.75 -12.35
C ALA A 82 -15.59 -13.93 -12.39
N GLY A 83 -15.08 -14.32 -11.22
CA GLY A 83 -14.04 -15.37 -11.07
C GLY A 83 -12.61 -14.84 -11.06
N ILE A 84 -12.39 -13.54 -11.33
CA ILE A 84 -11.10 -12.88 -11.16
C ILE A 84 -11.19 -11.92 -10.00
N HIS A 85 -10.36 -12.16 -8.99
CA HIS A 85 -10.32 -11.36 -7.78
C HIS A 85 -9.08 -10.46 -7.78
N VAL A 86 -9.28 -9.17 -7.52
CA VAL A 86 -8.20 -8.20 -7.34
C VAL A 86 -8.33 -7.59 -5.97
N THR A 87 -7.24 -7.61 -5.20
CA THR A 87 -7.20 -7.13 -3.82
C THR A 87 -6.05 -6.17 -3.63
N ALA A 88 -6.34 -5.00 -3.05
CA ALA A 88 -5.35 -4.14 -2.43
C ALA A 88 -5.15 -4.56 -0.98
N LEU A 89 -3.97 -5.07 -0.64
CA LEU A 89 -3.57 -5.34 0.73
C LEU A 89 -2.94 -4.08 1.31
N CYS A 90 -3.56 -3.51 2.33
CA CYS A 90 -3.15 -2.26 2.97
C CYS A 90 -2.73 -2.52 4.43
N PRO A 91 -1.53 -3.04 4.67
CA PRO A 91 -1.03 -3.23 6.02
C PRO A 91 -0.63 -1.90 6.67
N GLY A 92 -0.65 -1.88 8.00
CA GLY A 92 0.05 -0.90 8.81
C GLY A 92 1.52 -1.29 9.01
N PHE A 93 2.15 -0.75 10.04
CA PHE A 93 3.52 -1.10 10.39
C PHE A 93 3.64 -2.61 10.59
N THR A 94 4.50 -3.23 9.78
CA THR A 94 4.67 -4.68 9.75
C THR A 94 6.15 -5.01 9.93
N ARG A 95 6.45 -5.91 10.85
CA ARG A 95 7.84 -6.35 11.09
C ARG A 95 8.36 -7.12 9.88
N THR A 96 9.20 -6.48 9.11
CA THR A 96 9.86 -7.01 7.91
C THR A 96 11.22 -6.30 7.75
N GLU A 97 12.05 -6.78 6.86
CA GLU A 97 13.29 -6.10 6.45
C GLU A 97 13.05 -4.73 5.77
N PHE A 98 11.78 -4.33 5.54
CA PHE A 98 11.45 -3.07 4.89
C PHE A 98 12.01 -1.86 5.67
N HIS A 99 11.85 -1.85 7.00
CA HIS A 99 12.31 -0.74 7.84
C HIS A 99 13.82 -0.66 7.91
N GLU A 100 14.49 -1.83 7.93
CA GLU A 100 15.94 -1.92 7.87
C GLU A 100 16.48 -1.39 6.54
N ARG A 101 15.86 -1.79 5.42
CA ARG A 101 16.27 -1.34 4.07
C ARG A 101 15.96 0.13 3.81
N ALA A 102 14.91 0.67 4.42
CA ALA A 102 14.54 2.07 4.31
C ALA A 102 15.31 2.97 5.29
N ALA A 103 16.22 2.39 6.12
CA ALA A 103 16.90 3.09 7.21
C ALA A 103 15.94 3.88 8.12
N MET A 104 14.70 3.40 8.25
CA MET A 104 13.64 4.07 9.00
C MET A 104 13.63 3.53 10.43
N ASP A 105 14.01 4.35 11.38
CA ASP A 105 13.67 4.13 12.78
C ASP A 105 12.25 4.69 13.00
N VAL A 106 11.26 3.80 13.07
CA VAL A 106 9.88 4.20 13.31
C VAL A 106 9.58 4.02 14.78
N PRO A 107 9.63 5.10 15.58
CA PRO A 107 9.27 5.04 16.98
C PRO A 107 7.79 4.72 17.10
N GLY A 108 7.47 3.71 17.89
CA GLY A 108 6.08 3.36 18.14
C GLY A 108 5.96 2.20 19.11
N PRO A 109 4.84 2.17 19.87
CA PRO A 109 4.63 1.09 20.83
C PRO A 109 4.44 -0.25 20.11
N GLU A 110 4.87 -1.34 20.77
CA GLU A 110 4.78 -2.73 20.28
C GLU A 110 3.43 -3.09 19.66
N TRP A 111 2.35 -2.58 20.22
CA TRP A 111 1.00 -2.88 19.76
C TRP A 111 0.67 -2.35 18.35
N MET A 112 1.46 -1.42 17.80
CA MET A 112 1.30 -0.93 16.43
C MET A 112 1.87 -1.91 15.40
N TRP A 113 2.82 -2.75 15.80
CA TRP A 113 3.51 -3.64 14.89
C TRP A 113 2.72 -4.92 14.60
N LEU A 114 2.60 -5.24 13.33
CA LEU A 114 1.94 -6.45 12.83
C LEU A 114 2.98 -7.53 12.51
N ASN A 115 2.56 -8.79 12.64
CA ASN A 115 3.34 -9.93 12.18
C ASN A 115 3.19 -10.11 10.67
N ALA A 116 4.31 -10.17 9.93
CA ALA A 116 4.30 -10.29 8.47
C ALA A 116 3.56 -11.55 7.97
N GLY A 117 3.75 -12.68 8.65
CA GLY A 117 3.08 -13.94 8.30
C GLY A 117 1.56 -13.87 8.47
N GLU A 118 1.08 -13.17 9.49
CA GLU A 118 -0.36 -12.96 9.71
C GLU A 118 -0.96 -12.02 8.66
N VAL A 119 -0.26 -10.93 8.36
CA VAL A 119 -0.63 -9.99 7.30
C VAL A 119 -0.74 -10.71 5.95
N ALA A 120 0.26 -11.51 5.60
CA ALA A 120 0.27 -12.26 4.35
C ALA A 120 -0.88 -13.28 4.29
N ARG A 121 -1.07 -14.08 5.35
CA ARG A 121 -2.18 -15.05 5.43
C ARG A 121 -3.55 -14.38 5.34
N GLN A 122 -3.72 -13.22 5.98
CA GLN A 122 -4.98 -12.48 5.89
C GLN A 122 -5.20 -11.94 4.47
N GLY A 123 -4.19 -11.35 3.86
CA GLY A 123 -4.28 -10.83 2.48
C GLY A 123 -4.65 -11.91 1.46
N VAL A 124 -4.02 -13.09 1.57
CA VAL A 124 -4.34 -14.23 0.69
C VAL A 124 -5.80 -14.69 0.90
N ARG A 125 -6.24 -14.90 2.14
CA ARG A 125 -7.62 -15.29 2.44
C ARG A 125 -8.65 -14.27 1.93
N ASP A 126 -8.37 -12.98 2.11
CA ASP A 126 -9.26 -11.92 1.65
C ASP A 126 -9.32 -11.89 0.11
N CYS A 127 -8.18 -12.07 -0.55
CA CYS A 127 -8.12 -12.19 -2.01
C CYS A 127 -8.90 -13.43 -2.52
N GLU A 128 -8.80 -14.56 -1.85
CA GLU A 128 -9.56 -15.77 -2.18
C GLU A 128 -11.08 -15.56 -2.07
N ARG A 129 -11.52 -14.72 -1.14
CA ARG A 129 -12.93 -14.36 -0.93
C ARG A 129 -13.43 -13.25 -1.85
N GLY A 130 -12.55 -12.65 -2.66
CA GLY A 130 -12.88 -11.51 -3.52
C GLY A 130 -13.02 -10.18 -2.77
N THR A 131 -12.41 -10.06 -1.58
CA THR A 131 -12.38 -8.80 -0.85
C THR A 131 -11.44 -7.82 -1.57
N VAL A 132 -11.97 -6.70 -2.04
CA VAL A 132 -11.20 -5.74 -2.85
C VAL A 132 -10.19 -4.96 -2.00
N LEU A 133 -10.58 -4.54 -0.80
CA LEU A 133 -9.70 -3.80 0.13
C LEU A 133 -9.46 -4.62 1.41
N SER A 134 -8.25 -5.11 1.59
CA SER A 134 -7.83 -5.89 2.76
C SER A 134 -6.96 -5.05 3.69
N ILE A 135 -7.45 -4.80 4.90
CA ILE A 135 -6.70 -4.10 5.96
C ILE A 135 -6.58 -5.08 7.14
N PRO A 136 -5.41 -5.75 7.33
CA PRO A 136 -5.26 -6.87 8.24
C PRO A 136 -5.08 -6.45 9.71
N SER A 137 -5.94 -5.57 10.21
CA SER A 137 -6.04 -5.23 11.63
C SER A 137 -7.27 -4.37 11.86
N ILE A 138 -8.06 -4.67 12.88
CA ILE A 138 -9.21 -3.84 13.29
C ILE A 138 -8.76 -2.42 13.64
N ARG A 139 -7.63 -2.28 14.33
CA ARG A 139 -7.07 -0.96 14.70
C ARG A 139 -6.74 -0.13 13.47
N TYR A 140 -6.04 -0.73 12.50
CA TYR A 140 -5.72 -0.04 11.24
C TYR A 140 -6.95 0.22 10.39
N ARG A 141 -7.97 -0.65 10.41
CA ARG A 141 -9.27 -0.38 9.76
C ARG A 141 -9.92 0.89 10.31
N THR A 142 -9.95 1.04 11.64
CA THR A 142 -10.51 2.23 12.28
C THR A 142 -9.72 3.49 11.93
N VAL A 143 -8.39 3.44 12.07
CA VAL A 143 -7.51 4.57 11.71
C VAL A 143 -7.65 4.95 10.24
N SER A 144 -7.66 3.96 9.35
CA SER A 144 -7.82 4.19 7.91
C SER A 144 -9.19 4.77 7.58
N MET A 145 -10.25 4.29 8.22
CA MET A 145 -11.60 4.84 8.02
C MET A 145 -11.65 6.32 8.41
N VAL A 146 -11.04 6.69 9.55
CA VAL A 146 -10.93 8.09 9.97
C VAL A 146 -10.09 8.88 8.96
N ALA A 147 -8.93 8.38 8.54
CA ALA A 147 -8.07 9.07 7.60
C ALA A 147 -8.72 9.29 6.22
N GLN A 148 -9.49 8.32 5.73
CA GLN A 148 -10.23 8.43 4.47
C GLN A 148 -11.28 9.54 4.48
N HIS A 149 -11.90 9.82 5.63
CA HIS A 149 -12.97 10.82 5.77
C HIS A 149 -12.47 12.13 6.41
N ALA A 150 -11.24 12.18 6.88
CA ALA A 150 -10.68 13.37 7.50
C ALA A 150 -10.47 14.50 6.48
N PRO A 151 -10.76 15.77 6.86
CA PRO A 151 -10.45 16.89 6.01
C PRO A 151 -8.95 16.92 5.63
N ARG A 152 -8.65 17.08 4.35
CA ARG A 152 -7.26 17.12 3.83
C ARG A 152 -6.37 18.15 4.53
N ARG A 153 -6.94 19.24 5.04
CA ARG A 153 -6.21 20.25 5.82
C ARG A 153 -5.66 19.67 7.12
N LEU A 154 -6.45 18.84 7.82
CA LEU A 154 -6.02 18.20 9.06
C LEU A 154 -4.90 17.19 8.81
N LEU A 155 -5.05 16.35 7.80
CA LEU A 155 -4.01 15.37 7.42
C LEU A 155 -2.67 16.05 7.08
N ARG A 156 -2.72 17.18 6.34
CA ARG A 156 -1.53 17.96 6.00
C ARG A 156 -0.84 18.57 7.22
N SER A 157 -1.61 19.02 8.22
CA SER A 157 -1.03 19.58 9.44
C SER A 157 -0.32 18.53 10.29
N VAL A 158 -0.84 17.29 10.30
CA VAL A 158 -0.19 16.15 10.97
C VAL A 158 1.10 15.76 10.25
N SER A 159 1.05 15.67 8.91
CA SER A 159 2.20 15.36 8.07
C SER A 159 3.34 16.37 8.24
N LYS A 160 3.00 17.67 8.29
CA LYS A 160 3.99 18.73 8.47
C LYS A 160 4.74 18.63 9.82
N ARG A 161 4.01 18.38 10.91
CA ARG A 161 4.64 18.21 12.23
C ARG A 161 5.61 17.04 12.26
N ARG A 162 5.26 15.94 11.59
CA ARG A 162 6.09 14.74 11.53
C ARG A 162 7.40 14.95 10.75
N SER A 163 7.41 15.84 9.74
CA SER A 163 8.62 16.20 9.00
C SER A 163 9.47 17.27 9.70
N GLU A 164 8.96 17.93 10.73
CA GLU A 164 9.70 18.90 11.55
C GLU A 164 10.37 18.22 12.78
N ASP A 165 9.85 17.04 13.17
CA ASP A 165 10.32 16.29 14.36
C ASP A 165 11.30 15.14 14.00
N GLY A 166 11.61 14.91 12.74
CA GLY A 166 12.53 13.90 12.23
C GLY A 166 13.68 14.49 11.49
#